data_0c26a1f5ffd0a7e22d450ffc55f6183b
#
_entry.id   0c26a1f5ffd0a7e22d450ffc55f6183b
#
_cell.length_a   1.000
_cell.length_b   1.000
_cell.length_c   1.000
_cell.angle_alpha   90.00
_cell.angle_beta   90.00
_cell.angle_gamma   90.00
#
_symmetry.space_group_name_H-M   'P 1'
#
loop_
_entity.id
_entity.type
_entity.pdbx_description
1 polymer ?
#
loop_
_entity_poly.entity_id
_entity_poly.type
_entity_poly.pdbx_seq_one_letter_code
_entity_poly.pdbx_strand_id
1 'polypeptide(L)'
;MTDRRARPWECHYNGWSWAERCAVTPIQNAMFRSGQLARPTVCTICGFSDTARINGSGYIFAHLERYDRPAELFPCCKRCHAALHARFREPDRWQALLRRSAMPGSWAFALSLDPASQWRPFAETYPGGLPVPLLVAPTSPAFDF
;
A
#
# COMPACT_ATOMS: atom_id res chain seq x y z
N MET A 1 -23.81 -18.92 16.26
CA MET A 1 -22.53 -18.24 15.98
C MET A 1 -22.16 -18.48 14.53
N THR A 2 -22.33 -17.47 13.73
CA THR A 2 -21.83 -17.48 12.36
C THR A 2 -20.34 -17.27 12.41
N ASP A 3 -19.57 -18.30 12.05
CA ASP A 3 -18.14 -18.21 11.85
C ASP A 3 -17.90 -17.30 10.64
N ARG A 4 -17.71 -16.02 10.90
CA ARG A 4 -17.35 -15.07 9.86
C ARG A 4 -15.91 -15.36 9.45
N ARG A 5 -15.75 -15.93 8.27
CA ARG A 5 -14.41 -16.07 7.70
C ARG A 5 -13.75 -14.71 7.61
N ALA A 6 -12.58 -14.59 8.24
CA ALA A 6 -11.77 -13.38 8.13
C ALA A 6 -11.54 -13.03 6.66
N ARG A 7 -11.70 -11.77 6.33
CA ARG A 7 -11.40 -11.28 4.98
C ARG A 7 -9.89 -11.35 4.75
N PRO A 8 -9.43 -11.49 3.49
CA PRO A 8 -8.00 -11.61 3.19
C PRO A 8 -7.12 -10.51 3.78
N TRP A 9 -7.67 -9.31 3.89
CA TRP A 9 -6.95 -8.17 4.45
C TRP A 9 -7.01 -8.09 5.97
N GLU A 10 -7.83 -8.89 6.63
CA GLU A 10 -8.01 -8.94 8.08
C GLU A 10 -7.02 -9.92 8.75
N CYS A 11 -5.89 -10.20 8.12
CA CYS A 11 -4.88 -11.10 8.65
C CYS A 11 -3.68 -10.34 9.20
N HIS A 12 -2.74 -11.08 9.79
CA HIS A 12 -1.43 -10.53 10.08
C HIS A 12 -0.75 -10.08 8.78
N TYR A 13 0.00 -9.01 8.87
CA TYR A 13 0.76 -8.48 7.74
C TYR A 13 2.10 -7.92 8.25
N ASN A 14 3.20 -8.48 7.76
CA ASN A 14 4.56 -8.14 8.18
C ASN A 14 4.76 -8.13 9.70
N GLY A 15 4.08 -9.05 10.39
CA GLY A 15 4.18 -9.23 11.83
C GLY A 15 3.16 -8.45 12.66
N TRP A 16 2.40 -7.54 12.04
CA TRP A 16 1.36 -6.79 12.74
C TRP A 16 0.01 -7.48 12.61
N SER A 17 -0.71 -7.59 13.73
CA SER A 17 -2.07 -8.10 13.76
C SER A 17 -3.05 -7.15 13.09
N TRP A 18 -4.24 -7.65 12.74
CA TRP A 18 -5.30 -6.78 12.20
C TRP A 18 -5.64 -5.64 13.15
N ALA A 19 -5.71 -5.91 14.46
CA ALA A 19 -6.00 -4.88 15.47
C ALA A 19 -4.91 -3.80 15.50
N GLU A 20 -3.64 -4.20 15.45
CA GLU A 20 -2.51 -3.26 15.39
C GLU A 20 -2.53 -2.44 14.11
N ARG A 21 -2.88 -3.06 13.00
CA ARG A 21 -3.00 -2.38 11.71
C ARG A 21 -4.12 -1.36 11.70
N CYS A 22 -5.29 -1.72 12.26
CA CYS A 22 -6.42 -0.80 12.38
C CYS A 22 -6.13 0.39 13.30
N ALA A 23 -5.32 0.20 14.33
CA ALA A 23 -4.97 1.26 15.26
C ALA A 23 -4.16 2.40 14.62
N VAL A 24 -3.51 2.15 13.49
CA VAL A 24 -2.72 3.16 12.77
C VAL A 24 -3.61 4.07 11.92
N THR A 25 -4.78 3.61 11.51
CA THR A 25 -5.68 4.36 10.62
C THR A 25 -6.05 5.76 11.17
N PRO A 26 -6.47 5.92 12.43
CA PRO A 26 -6.78 7.27 12.95
C PRO A 26 -5.54 8.17 13.03
N ILE A 27 -4.36 7.60 13.27
CA ILE A 27 -3.10 8.36 13.28
C ILE A 27 -2.82 8.90 11.87
N GLN A 28 -2.89 8.04 10.87
CA GLN A 28 -2.65 8.42 9.47
C GLN A 28 -3.69 9.45 8.99
N ASN A 29 -4.96 9.25 9.34
CA ASN A 29 -6.03 10.21 8.99
C ASN A 29 -5.78 11.58 9.62
N ALA A 30 -5.28 11.65 10.84
CA ALA A 30 -4.91 12.91 11.48
C ALA A 30 -3.76 13.60 10.74
N MET A 31 -2.79 12.83 10.24
CA MET A 31 -1.68 13.37 9.45
C MET A 31 -2.17 13.96 8.11
N PHE A 32 -3.15 13.33 7.47
CA PHE A 32 -3.76 13.88 6.26
C PHE A 32 -4.55 15.17 6.57
N ARG A 33 -5.34 15.18 7.63
CA ARG A 33 -6.14 16.34 8.02
C ARG A 33 -5.29 17.56 8.40
N SER A 34 -4.15 17.34 9.03
CA SER A 34 -3.23 18.40 9.45
C SER A 34 -2.38 18.94 8.31
N GLY A 35 -2.37 18.28 7.15
CA GLY A 35 -1.47 18.60 6.05
C GLY A 35 -0.06 18.06 6.21
N GLN A 36 0.22 17.31 7.28
CA GLN A 36 1.52 16.65 7.48
C GLN A 36 1.82 15.63 6.39
N LEU A 37 0.79 14.97 5.88
CA LEU A 37 0.84 14.08 4.73
C LEU A 37 -0.13 14.56 3.65
N ALA A 38 0.29 14.53 2.41
CA ALA A 38 -0.59 14.70 1.27
C ALA A 38 -1.25 13.36 0.92
N ARG A 39 -2.54 13.38 0.57
CA ARG A 39 -3.22 12.18 0.09
C ARG A 39 -2.62 11.76 -1.24
N PRO A 40 -2.29 10.46 -1.40
CA PRO A 40 -1.73 9.99 -2.66
C PRO A 40 -2.78 10.03 -3.78
N THR A 41 -2.31 10.35 -4.99
CA THR A 41 -3.15 10.43 -6.18
C THR A 41 -2.68 9.49 -7.29
N VAL A 42 -1.54 8.85 -7.12
CA VAL A 42 -0.94 7.97 -8.13
C VAL A 42 -0.59 6.63 -7.50
N CYS A 43 -0.95 5.55 -8.19
CA CYS A 43 -0.51 4.21 -7.84
C CYS A 43 0.98 4.07 -8.10
N THR A 44 1.76 3.74 -7.09
CA THR A 44 3.22 3.56 -7.23
C THR A 44 3.61 2.20 -7.79
N ILE A 45 2.63 1.35 -8.06
CA ILE A 45 2.86 0.06 -8.75
C ILE A 45 2.65 0.22 -10.25
N CYS A 46 1.44 0.60 -10.69
CA CYS A 46 1.09 0.63 -12.10
C CYS A 46 1.03 2.04 -12.71
N GLY A 47 1.16 3.09 -11.90
CA GLY A 47 1.11 4.46 -12.40
C GLY A 47 -0.29 5.02 -12.61
N PHE A 48 -1.35 4.25 -12.31
CA PHE A 48 -2.72 4.76 -12.43
C PHE A 48 -2.90 6.01 -11.57
N SER A 49 -3.48 7.05 -12.17
CA SER A 49 -3.76 8.31 -11.50
C SER A 49 -5.25 8.54 -11.41
N ASP A 50 -5.75 8.92 -10.24
CA ASP A 50 -7.15 9.24 -10.00
C ASP A 50 -7.34 10.75 -9.78
N THR A 51 -6.59 11.56 -10.49
CA THR A 51 -6.67 13.03 -10.40
C THR A 51 -7.97 13.59 -10.97
N ALA A 52 -8.72 12.79 -11.74
CA ALA A 52 -9.97 13.21 -12.35
C ALA A 52 -11.17 13.17 -11.41
N ARG A 53 -11.03 12.60 -10.21
CA ARG A 53 -12.14 12.52 -9.26
C ARG A 53 -12.24 13.76 -8.41
N ILE A 54 -13.37 14.44 -8.56
CA ILE A 54 -13.64 15.76 -7.95
C ILE A 54 -13.73 15.70 -6.42
N ASN A 55 -14.13 14.57 -5.87
CA ASN A 55 -14.36 14.44 -4.42
C ASN A 55 -13.12 14.00 -3.63
N GLY A 56 -11.99 13.78 -4.27
CA GLY A 56 -10.76 13.34 -3.60
C GLY A 56 -10.82 11.97 -2.93
N SER A 57 -11.92 11.25 -3.05
CA SER A 57 -12.06 9.89 -2.54
C SER A 57 -11.50 8.88 -3.54
N GLY A 58 -10.35 9.20 -4.10
CA GLY A 58 -9.70 8.39 -5.10
C GLY A 58 -9.49 6.96 -4.65
N TYR A 59 -9.37 6.06 -5.61
CA TYR A 59 -9.08 4.66 -5.37
C TYR A 59 -7.59 4.40 -5.19
N ILE A 60 -6.86 5.40 -4.69
CA ILE A 60 -5.47 5.24 -4.32
C ILE A 60 -5.41 5.06 -2.82
N PHE A 61 -5.09 3.84 -2.39
CA PHE A 61 -4.94 3.52 -0.99
C PHE A 61 -3.58 4.00 -0.48
N ALA A 62 -3.56 4.56 0.71
CA ALA A 62 -2.34 4.89 1.44
C ALA A 62 -1.83 3.63 2.13
N HIS A 63 -1.44 2.63 1.33
CA HIS A 63 -1.00 1.34 1.83
C HIS A 63 0.29 1.45 2.64
N LEU A 64 0.40 0.66 3.69
CA LEU A 64 1.58 0.56 4.54
C LEU A 64 2.18 -0.83 4.47
N GLU A 65 3.51 -0.88 4.37
CA GLU A 65 4.29 -2.09 4.60
C GLU A 65 4.83 -2.14 6.03
N ARG A 66 4.95 -0.98 6.68
CA ARG A 66 5.37 -0.85 8.08
C ARG A 66 4.34 -0.02 8.85
N TYR A 67 3.69 -0.65 9.82
CA TYR A 67 2.67 0.00 10.64
C TYR A 67 3.26 0.82 11.80
N ASP A 68 4.56 0.70 12.04
CA ASP A 68 5.30 1.56 12.96
C ASP A 68 5.79 2.86 12.31
N ARG A 69 5.54 3.04 11.00
CA ARG A 69 5.91 4.22 10.22
C ARG A 69 4.76 4.67 9.34
N PRO A 70 3.74 5.30 9.94
CA PRO A 70 2.52 5.65 9.21
C PRO A 70 2.71 6.70 8.11
N ALA A 71 3.84 7.38 8.08
CA ALA A 71 4.16 8.37 7.04
C ALA A 71 4.87 7.76 5.82
N GLU A 72 5.36 6.52 5.91
CA GLU A 72 6.01 5.83 4.79
C GLU A 72 4.97 5.13 3.94
N LEU A 73 4.33 5.87 3.04
CA LEU A 73 3.25 5.38 2.19
C LEU A 73 3.78 4.57 1.01
N PHE A 74 3.04 3.49 0.69
CA PHE A 74 3.19 2.68 -0.52
C PHE A 74 1.88 2.76 -1.32
N PRO A 75 1.58 3.91 -1.95
CA PRO A 75 0.29 4.13 -2.59
C PRO A 75 -0.03 3.12 -3.68
N CYS A 76 -1.21 2.53 -3.62
CA CYS A 76 -1.68 1.56 -4.61
C CYS A 76 -3.12 1.85 -5.02
N CYS A 77 -3.42 1.68 -6.31
CA CYS A 77 -4.80 1.69 -6.77
C CYS A 77 -5.55 0.47 -6.25
N LYS A 78 -6.87 0.50 -6.34
CA LYS A 78 -7.75 -0.56 -5.84
C LYS A 78 -7.36 -1.95 -6.39
N ARG A 79 -7.11 -2.04 -7.70
CA ARG A 79 -6.73 -3.30 -8.35
C ARG A 79 -5.41 -3.84 -7.82
N CYS A 80 -4.38 -3.01 -7.78
CA CYS A 80 -3.06 -3.41 -7.29
C CYS A 80 -3.09 -3.75 -5.80
N HIS A 81 -3.81 -2.99 -4.99
CA HIS A 81 -3.95 -3.23 -3.56
C HIS A 81 -4.64 -4.56 -3.25
N ALA A 82 -5.73 -4.86 -3.97
CA ALA A 82 -6.44 -6.13 -3.82
C ALA A 82 -5.53 -7.32 -4.18
N ALA A 83 -4.82 -7.21 -5.30
CA ALA A 83 -3.88 -8.25 -5.74
C ALA A 83 -2.69 -8.41 -4.80
N LEU A 84 -2.20 -7.31 -4.23
CA LEU A 84 -1.13 -7.32 -3.24
C LEU A 84 -1.51 -8.15 -2.01
N HIS A 85 -2.69 -7.92 -1.45
CA HIS A 85 -3.16 -8.67 -0.29
C HIS A 85 -3.53 -10.12 -0.61
N ALA A 86 -3.89 -10.41 -1.85
CA ALA A 86 -4.21 -11.77 -2.29
C ALA A 86 -2.97 -12.58 -2.70
N ARG A 87 -1.79 -11.96 -2.81
CA ARG A 87 -0.60 -12.58 -3.42
C ARG A 87 -0.13 -13.87 -2.75
N PHE A 88 -0.40 -14.02 -1.46
CA PHE A 88 -0.01 -15.23 -0.72
C PHE A 88 -0.83 -16.46 -1.11
N ARG A 89 -2.07 -16.24 -1.57
CA ARG A 89 -2.97 -17.29 -2.02
C ARG A 89 -2.96 -17.43 -3.53
N GLU A 90 -2.69 -16.36 -4.24
CA GLU A 90 -2.70 -16.29 -5.71
C GLU A 90 -1.40 -15.66 -6.23
N PRO A 91 -0.23 -16.28 -5.94
CA PRO A 91 1.06 -15.70 -6.32
C PRO A 91 1.24 -15.54 -7.83
N ASP A 92 0.72 -16.48 -8.63
CA ASP A 92 0.84 -16.41 -10.07
C ASP A 92 0.06 -15.23 -10.65
N ARG A 93 -1.11 -14.96 -10.10
CA ARG A 93 -1.94 -13.82 -10.49
C ARG A 93 -1.25 -12.50 -10.16
N TRP A 94 -0.63 -12.41 -8.98
CA TRP A 94 0.15 -11.25 -8.59
C TRP A 94 1.33 -11.01 -9.53
N GLN A 95 2.10 -12.05 -9.82
CA GLN A 95 3.23 -11.96 -10.73
C GLN A 95 2.81 -11.57 -12.14
N ALA A 96 1.69 -12.11 -12.63
CA ALA A 96 1.13 -11.73 -13.92
C ALA A 96 0.72 -10.26 -13.96
N LEU A 97 0.12 -9.75 -12.89
CA LEU A 97 -0.23 -8.35 -12.77
C LEU A 97 1.01 -7.46 -12.83
N LEU A 98 2.06 -7.81 -12.10
CA LEU A 98 3.31 -7.05 -12.11
C LEU A 98 3.96 -7.04 -13.50
N ARG A 99 4.04 -8.19 -14.14
CA ARG A 99 4.63 -8.28 -15.51
C ARG A 99 3.86 -7.44 -16.52
N ARG A 100 2.54 -7.39 -16.40
CA ARG A 100 1.67 -6.67 -17.35
C ARG A 100 1.59 -5.18 -17.06
N SER A 101 1.58 -4.77 -15.80
CA SER A 101 1.13 -3.43 -15.41
C SER A 101 2.12 -2.65 -14.55
N ALA A 102 3.05 -3.29 -13.86
CA ALA A 102 3.95 -2.58 -12.95
C ALA A 102 4.95 -1.72 -13.72
N MET A 103 5.21 -0.54 -13.16
CA MET A 103 6.27 0.32 -13.67
C MET A 103 7.64 -0.34 -13.45
N PRO A 104 8.59 -0.15 -14.36
CA PRO A 104 9.95 -0.67 -14.19
C PRO A 104 10.55 -0.23 -12.86
N GLY A 105 11.17 -1.18 -12.14
CA GLY A 105 11.80 -0.89 -10.85
C GLY A 105 10.84 -0.65 -9.70
N SER A 106 9.55 -0.95 -9.87
CA SER A 106 8.57 -0.83 -8.77
C SER A 106 9.00 -1.61 -7.53
N TRP A 107 8.81 -1.01 -6.37
CA TRP A 107 9.02 -1.66 -5.07
C TRP A 107 8.24 -2.97 -4.93
N ALA A 108 7.13 -3.09 -5.65
CA ALA A 108 6.25 -4.26 -5.59
C ALA A 108 6.93 -5.55 -6.00
N PHE A 109 7.94 -5.48 -6.88
CA PHE A 109 8.72 -6.66 -7.27
C PHE A 109 9.54 -7.26 -6.12
N ALA A 110 9.83 -6.48 -5.07
CA ALA A 110 10.59 -6.94 -3.92
C ALA A 110 9.73 -7.61 -2.84
N LEU A 111 8.40 -7.58 -2.98
CA LEU A 111 7.50 -8.12 -1.97
C LEU A 111 7.57 -9.64 -1.87
N SER A 112 7.64 -10.15 -0.64
CA SER A 112 7.64 -11.58 -0.36
C SER A 112 6.37 -12.26 -0.85
N LEU A 113 6.51 -13.47 -1.40
CA LEU A 113 5.41 -14.36 -1.75
C LEU A 113 5.26 -15.50 -0.74
N ASP A 114 6.14 -15.56 0.26
CA ASP A 114 6.07 -16.56 1.31
C ASP A 114 4.94 -16.23 2.29
N PRO A 115 3.90 -17.08 2.40
CA PRO A 115 2.79 -16.84 3.33
C PRO A 115 3.24 -16.65 4.78
N ALA A 116 4.34 -17.30 5.18
CA ALA A 116 4.87 -17.17 6.54
C ALA A 116 5.36 -15.76 6.86
N SER A 117 5.70 -14.96 5.85
CA SER A 117 6.12 -13.56 6.06
C SER A 117 5.02 -12.68 6.66
N GLN A 118 3.75 -13.11 6.56
CA GLN A 118 2.64 -12.40 7.18
C GLN A 118 2.79 -12.29 8.70
N TRP A 119 3.38 -13.32 9.32
CA TRP A 119 3.57 -13.39 10.78
C TRP A 119 4.98 -13.02 11.23
N ARG A 120 5.93 -12.89 10.30
CA ARG A 120 7.30 -12.49 10.64
C ARG A 120 7.39 -10.98 10.77
N PRO A 121 8.16 -10.47 11.75
CA PRO A 121 8.49 -9.06 11.80
C PRO A 121 9.05 -8.56 10.48
N PHE A 122 8.68 -7.36 10.09
CA PHE A 122 9.10 -6.74 8.83
C PHE A 122 10.63 -6.84 8.61
N ALA A 123 11.41 -6.54 9.64
CA ALA A 123 12.87 -6.56 9.53
C ALA A 123 13.46 -7.94 9.25
N GLU A 124 12.76 -9.01 9.60
CA GLU A 124 13.21 -10.37 9.31
C GLU A 124 12.96 -10.75 7.85
N THR A 125 11.84 -10.32 7.29
CA THR A 125 11.52 -10.54 5.88
C THR A 125 12.34 -9.63 4.97
N TYR A 126 12.52 -8.38 5.38
CA TYR A 126 13.22 -7.36 4.60
C TYR A 126 14.36 -6.75 5.42
N PRO A 127 15.47 -7.49 5.62
CA PRO A 127 16.57 -7.02 6.48
C PRO A 127 17.24 -5.75 5.93
N GLY A 128 17.18 -5.53 4.63
CA GLY A 128 17.64 -4.29 3.99
C GLY A 128 16.55 -3.24 3.83
N GLY A 129 15.34 -3.50 4.36
CA GLY A 129 14.18 -2.65 4.15
C GLY A 129 13.57 -2.78 2.76
N LEU A 130 12.52 -2.02 2.50
CA LEU A 130 11.93 -1.86 1.17
C LEU A 130 12.17 -0.42 0.70
N PRO A 131 12.41 -0.23 -0.60
CA PRO A 131 12.51 1.12 -1.14
C PRO A 131 11.15 1.82 -1.02
N VAL A 132 11.09 2.89 -0.23
CA VAL A 132 9.87 3.68 -0.09
C VAL A 132 9.68 4.48 -1.37
N PRO A 133 8.49 4.40 -2.02
CA PRO A 133 8.25 5.15 -3.24
C PRO A 133 8.40 6.64 -2.99
N LEU A 134 9.08 7.33 -3.90
CA LEU A 134 9.07 8.78 -3.91
C LEU A 134 7.65 9.24 -4.26
N LEU A 135 6.99 9.85 -3.30
CA LEU A 135 5.74 10.54 -3.55
C LEU A 135 6.09 11.79 -4.33
N VAL A 136 5.82 11.75 -5.63
CA VAL A 136 5.91 12.97 -6.44
C VAL A 136 4.83 13.88 -5.90
N ALA A 137 5.24 14.93 -5.17
CA ALA A 137 4.33 16.02 -4.90
C ALA A 137 3.75 16.46 -6.23
N PRO A 138 2.41 16.61 -6.35
CA PRO A 138 1.86 17.14 -7.58
C PRO A 138 2.57 18.44 -7.84
N THR A 139 3.39 18.48 -8.89
CA THR A 139 3.89 19.72 -9.43
C THR A 139 2.66 20.53 -9.74
N SER A 140 2.41 21.50 -8.92
CA SER A 140 1.31 22.40 -9.15
C SER A 140 1.65 23.20 -10.39
N PRO A 141 1.00 22.97 -11.54
CA PRO A 141 1.30 23.70 -12.76
C PRO A 141 0.86 25.17 -12.65
N ALA A 142 0.22 25.52 -11.55
CA ALA A 142 -0.31 26.86 -11.32
C ALA A 142 0.75 27.89 -10.98
N PHE A 143 2.01 27.52 -10.89
CA PHE A 143 3.05 28.42 -10.39
C PHE A 143 4.06 28.87 -11.42
N ASP A 144 3.89 28.46 -12.65
CA ASP A 144 4.70 28.94 -13.75
C ASP A 144 4.09 30.23 -14.29
N PHE A 145 4.10 31.22 -13.47
CA PHE A 145 3.78 32.57 -13.91
C PHE A 145 5.01 33.41 -13.99
#